data_b92d03b5fcd8b2c1b7f1fbfc46edf921
#
_entry.id   b92d03b5fcd8b2c1b7f1fbfc46edf921
#
_cell.length_a   1.000
_cell.length_b   1.000
_cell.length_c   1.000
_cell.angle_alpha   90.00
_cell.angle_beta   90.00
_cell.angle_gamma   90.00
#
_symmetry.space_group_name_H-M   'P 1'
#
loop_
_entity.id
_entity.type
_entity.pdbx_description
1 polymer ?
#
loop_
_entity_poly.entity_id
_entity_poly.type
_entity_poly.pdbx_seq_one_letter_code
_entity_poly.pdbx_strand_id
1 'polypeptide(L)'
;HPIAYTSIAILTATTFAFGGFAREQMCIYACPWPRIQAAMMDEDTLTIGYREWRGEPRGKQNVAGNGDCIDCMACVNVCPMGIDIRNGQQLACITCALCIDACDDVMDKIGKPRGLVGYLALTDETRERAGQPPKSVWKHVFRPRTVLYTTLWAGIGIALIVALFMRSAIDINVTPVRNPQFVTLSDGSIRNTYDLRL
;
A
#
# COMPACT_ATOMS: atom_id res chain seq x y z
N HIS A 1 19.43 21.31 -21.97
CA HIS A 1 18.36 21.43 -22.95
C HIS A 1 17.14 22.04 -22.22
N PRO A 2 16.52 23.14 -22.71
CA PRO A 2 15.45 23.84 -21.97
C PRO A 2 14.25 22.91 -21.67
N ILE A 3 13.92 22.00 -22.57
CA ILE A 3 12.83 21.02 -22.38
C ILE A 3 13.07 20.12 -21.17
N ALA A 4 14.32 19.70 -20.90
CA ALA A 4 14.62 18.86 -19.75
C ALA A 4 14.40 19.62 -18.43
N TYR A 5 14.81 20.88 -18.35
CA TYR A 5 14.60 21.70 -17.15
C TYR A 5 13.11 22.00 -16.91
N THR A 6 12.35 22.29 -17.96
CA THR A 6 10.89 22.49 -17.83
C THR A 6 10.19 21.24 -17.39
N SER A 7 10.55 20.05 -17.92
CA SER A 7 9.98 18.77 -17.51
C SER A 7 10.27 18.45 -16.03
N ILE A 8 11.53 18.66 -15.61
CA ILE A 8 11.92 18.46 -14.21
C ILE A 8 11.15 19.43 -13.30
N ALA A 9 11.05 20.71 -13.67
CA ALA A 9 10.33 21.70 -12.88
C ALA A 9 8.84 21.36 -12.73
N ILE A 10 8.18 20.94 -13.81
CA ILE A 10 6.77 20.54 -13.79
C ILE A 10 6.57 19.29 -12.91
N LEU A 11 7.40 18.26 -13.10
CA LEU A 11 7.31 17.04 -12.31
C LEU A 11 7.56 17.29 -10.82
N THR A 12 8.55 18.10 -10.49
CA THR A 12 8.84 18.47 -9.11
C THR A 12 7.70 19.28 -8.49
N ALA A 13 7.18 20.28 -9.20
CA ALA A 13 6.09 21.10 -8.71
C ALA A 13 4.79 20.29 -8.51
N THR A 14 4.45 19.42 -9.44
CA THR A 14 3.25 18.56 -9.32
C THR A 14 3.41 17.54 -8.19
N THR A 15 4.56 16.89 -8.07
CA THR A 15 4.83 15.95 -6.98
C THR A 15 4.76 16.65 -5.63
N PHE A 16 5.35 17.83 -5.50
CA PHE A 16 5.31 18.61 -4.27
C PHE A 16 3.89 19.07 -3.93
N ALA A 17 3.13 19.57 -4.92
CA ALA A 17 1.76 20.04 -4.70
C ALA A 17 0.84 18.88 -4.28
N PHE A 18 0.86 17.77 -5.00
CA PHE A 18 -0.01 16.63 -4.71
C PHE A 18 0.46 15.80 -3.51
N GLY A 19 1.75 15.66 -3.29
CA GLY A 19 2.30 14.93 -2.15
C GLY A 19 2.35 15.74 -0.86
N GLY A 20 2.50 17.05 -0.92
CA GLY A 20 2.59 17.94 0.24
C GLY A 20 1.24 18.50 0.68
N PHE A 21 0.53 19.20 -0.22
CA PHE A 21 -0.69 19.93 0.17
C PHE A 21 -1.97 19.13 -0.03
N ALA A 22 -2.04 18.29 -1.07
CA ALA A 22 -3.27 17.60 -1.44
C ALA A 22 -3.20 16.09 -1.21
N ARG A 23 -2.27 15.60 -0.37
CA ARG A 23 -2.02 14.16 -0.17
C ARG A 23 -3.29 13.38 0.19
N GLU A 24 -4.02 13.84 1.18
CA GLU A 24 -5.24 13.18 1.65
C GLU A 24 -6.32 13.18 0.57
N GLN A 25 -6.53 14.31 -0.09
CA GLN A 25 -7.49 14.45 -1.17
C GLN A 25 -7.15 13.57 -2.36
N MET A 26 -5.88 13.48 -2.71
CA MET A 26 -5.40 12.60 -3.78
C MET A 26 -5.62 11.12 -3.44
N CYS A 27 -5.34 10.71 -2.21
CA CYS A 27 -5.54 9.32 -1.76
C CYS A 27 -7.03 8.94 -1.72
N ILE A 28 -7.92 9.87 -1.31
CA ILE A 28 -9.35 9.58 -1.17
C ILE A 28 -10.06 9.61 -2.53
N TYR A 29 -9.78 10.60 -3.38
CA TYR A 29 -10.58 10.84 -4.59
C TYR A 29 -9.93 10.39 -5.89
N ALA A 30 -8.62 10.58 -6.04
CA ALA A 30 -7.93 10.37 -7.32
C ALA A 30 -7.15 9.05 -7.38
N CYS A 31 -6.58 8.60 -6.27
CA CYS A 31 -5.79 7.37 -6.25
C CYS A 31 -6.67 6.14 -6.46
N PRO A 32 -6.39 5.28 -7.44
CA PRO A 32 -7.15 4.04 -7.64
C PRO A 32 -6.87 2.98 -6.58
N TRP A 33 -5.77 3.12 -5.83
CA TRP A 33 -5.27 2.10 -4.90
C TRP A 33 -6.27 1.71 -3.80
N PRO A 34 -6.94 2.63 -3.09
CA PRO A 34 -7.94 2.25 -2.10
C PRO A 34 -9.09 1.43 -2.67
N ARG A 35 -9.49 1.71 -3.91
CA ARG A 35 -10.54 0.94 -4.60
C ARG A 35 -10.09 -0.45 -4.99
N ILE A 36 -8.83 -0.59 -5.48
CA ILE A 36 -8.22 -1.89 -5.78
C ILE A 36 -8.09 -2.70 -4.48
N GLN A 37 -7.59 -2.07 -3.42
CA GLN A 37 -7.49 -2.70 -2.10
C GLN A 37 -8.85 -3.19 -1.61
N ALA A 38 -9.89 -2.37 -1.68
CA ALA A 38 -11.25 -2.74 -1.29
C ALA A 38 -11.80 -3.92 -2.11
N ALA A 39 -11.54 -3.95 -3.42
CA ALA A 39 -11.95 -5.06 -4.29
C ALA A 39 -11.22 -6.37 -3.98
N MET A 40 -10.00 -6.28 -3.42
CA MET A 40 -9.21 -7.45 -3.00
C MET A 40 -9.57 -7.94 -1.59
N MET A 41 -10.30 -7.16 -0.80
CA MET A 41 -10.72 -7.54 0.55
C MET A 41 -11.88 -8.53 0.50
N ASP A 42 -11.95 -9.37 1.53
CA ASP A 42 -13.05 -10.27 1.81
C ASP A 42 -13.38 -10.29 3.31
N GLU A 43 -14.39 -11.04 3.71
CA GLU A 43 -14.86 -11.10 5.10
C GLU A 43 -13.79 -11.62 6.10
N ASP A 44 -12.82 -12.40 5.62
CA ASP A 44 -11.71 -12.91 6.43
C ASP A 44 -10.49 -11.99 6.40
N THR A 45 -10.53 -10.85 5.70
CA THR A 45 -9.41 -9.92 5.65
C THR A 45 -9.26 -9.21 7.00
N LEU A 46 -8.04 -9.28 7.56
CA LEU A 46 -7.70 -8.55 8.77
C LEU A 46 -7.56 -7.06 8.46
N THR A 47 -8.42 -6.27 9.07
CA THR A 47 -8.41 -4.80 9.00
C THR A 47 -8.45 -4.23 10.41
N ILE A 48 -8.22 -2.93 10.54
CA ILE A 48 -8.39 -2.28 11.83
C ILE A 48 -9.87 -2.01 12.03
N GLY A 49 -10.39 -2.46 13.16
CA GLY A 49 -11.78 -2.30 13.54
C GLY A 49 -11.92 -1.86 14.99
N TYR A 50 -13.05 -1.23 15.28
CA TYR A 50 -13.48 -0.87 16.62
C TYR A 50 -14.51 -1.90 17.09
N ARG A 51 -14.35 -2.41 18.30
CA ARG A 51 -15.27 -3.39 18.89
C ARG A 51 -16.46 -2.68 19.52
N GLU A 52 -17.48 -2.42 18.71
CA GLU A 52 -18.69 -1.70 19.13
C GLU A 52 -19.39 -2.36 20.31
N TRP A 53 -19.50 -3.70 20.28
CA TRP A 53 -20.18 -4.49 21.34
C TRP A 53 -19.52 -4.36 22.71
N ARG A 54 -18.27 -3.90 22.76
CA ARG A 54 -17.52 -3.65 23.98
C ARG A 54 -17.47 -2.16 24.31
N GLY A 55 -17.40 -1.30 23.29
CA GLY A 55 -17.15 0.13 23.44
C GLY A 55 -18.40 1.00 23.54
N GLU A 56 -19.55 0.52 23.05
CA GLU A 56 -20.79 1.29 23.12
C GLU A 56 -21.67 0.91 24.34
N PRO A 57 -22.45 1.85 24.89
CA PRO A 57 -22.50 3.28 24.58
C PRO A 57 -21.25 4.02 25.09
N ARG A 58 -20.76 4.97 24.27
CA ARG A 58 -19.62 5.84 24.63
C ARG A 58 -20.00 6.80 25.72
N GLY A 59 -19.08 7.09 26.64
CA GLY A 59 -19.35 8.07 27.65
C GLY A 59 -18.24 8.22 28.68
N LYS A 60 -18.45 9.15 29.65
CA LYS A 60 -17.47 9.37 30.69
C LYS A 60 -17.21 8.13 31.52
N GLN A 61 -15.98 7.98 31.97
CA GLN A 61 -15.56 6.94 32.91
C GLN A 61 -16.46 6.98 34.15
N ASN A 62 -16.81 5.85 34.74
CA ASN A 62 -17.59 5.69 35.95
C ASN A 62 -19.11 5.98 35.87
N VAL A 63 -19.69 6.02 34.66
CA VAL A 63 -21.14 6.00 34.52
C VAL A 63 -21.60 4.57 34.32
N ALA A 64 -22.47 4.08 35.21
CA ALA A 64 -23.02 2.73 35.12
C ALA A 64 -23.78 2.56 33.79
N GLY A 65 -23.47 1.53 33.06
CA GLY A 65 -24.10 1.21 31.75
C GLY A 65 -23.32 1.69 30.51
N ASN A 66 -22.23 2.46 30.69
CA ASN A 66 -21.37 2.82 29.57
C ASN A 66 -20.41 1.67 29.19
N GLY A 67 -20.08 1.58 27.92
CA GLY A 67 -19.06 0.69 27.42
C GLY A 67 -17.64 1.10 27.82
N ASP A 68 -16.65 0.48 27.19
CA ASP A 68 -15.25 0.75 27.49
C ASP A 68 -14.73 2.05 26.87
N CYS A 69 -15.38 2.57 25.82
CA CYS A 69 -14.96 3.80 25.15
C CYS A 69 -15.35 5.04 25.97
N ILE A 70 -14.34 5.83 26.38
CA ILE A 70 -14.53 7.07 27.14
C ILE A 70 -14.64 8.32 26.26
N ASP A 71 -14.76 8.16 24.95
CA ASP A 71 -14.86 9.24 23.97
C ASP A 71 -13.67 10.24 23.99
N CYS A 72 -12.47 9.76 24.26
CA CYS A 72 -11.27 10.59 24.37
C CYS A 72 -10.71 11.10 23.03
N MET A 73 -11.22 10.64 21.90
CA MET A 73 -10.79 11.01 20.54
C MET A 73 -9.32 10.70 20.21
N ALA A 74 -8.57 9.99 21.06
CA ALA A 74 -7.15 9.70 20.86
C ALA A 74 -6.90 8.93 19.54
N CYS A 75 -7.74 7.92 19.25
CA CYS A 75 -7.65 7.14 18.01
C CYS A 75 -7.92 7.98 16.74
N VAL A 76 -8.75 9.02 16.83
CA VAL A 76 -9.04 9.92 15.72
C VAL A 76 -7.92 10.92 15.51
N ASN A 77 -7.42 11.52 16.61
CA ASN A 77 -6.39 12.56 16.56
C ASN A 77 -5.03 12.03 16.07
N VAL A 78 -4.71 10.76 16.33
CA VAL A 78 -3.47 10.15 15.89
C VAL A 78 -3.54 9.68 14.42
N CYS A 79 -4.73 9.64 13.83
CA CYS A 79 -4.91 9.09 12.48
C CYS A 79 -4.33 10.02 11.42
N PRO A 80 -3.32 9.58 10.62
CA PRO A 80 -2.72 10.40 9.58
C PRO A 80 -3.67 10.67 8.40
N MET A 81 -4.77 9.88 8.29
CA MET A 81 -5.80 10.06 7.26
C MET A 81 -7.02 10.84 7.77
N GLY A 82 -7.02 11.26 9.04
CA GLY A 82 -8.11 12.04 9.62
C GLY A 82 -9.45 11.30 9.75
N ILE A 83 -9.44 9.95 9.72
CA ILE A 83 -10.66 9.14 9.82
C ILE A 83 -11.03 8.83 11.26
N ASP A 84 -12.32 8.69 11.52
CA ASP A 84 -12.82 8.15 12.79
C ASP A 84 -13.09 6.65 12.66
N ILE A 85 -12.18 5.83 13.18
CA ILE A 85 -12.26 4.37 13.12
C ILE A 85 -13.47 3.80 13.87
N ARG A 86 -14.07 4.57 14.76
CA ARG A 86 -15.23 4.16 15.54
C ARG A 86 -16.52 4.09 14.70
N ASN A 87 -16.52 4.74 13.53
CA ASN A 87 -17.62 4.69 12.56
C ASN A 87 -17.52 3.50 11.61
N GLY A 88 -16.69 2.50 11.96
CA GLY A 88 -16.47 1.30 11.17
C GLY A 88 -15.29 1.41 10.20
N GLN A 89 -15.14 0.38 9.39
CA GLN A 89 -14.07 0.31 8.39
C GLN A 89 -14.27 1.36 7.28
N GLN A 90 -13.19 2.04 6.91
CA GLN A 90 -13.22 3.08 5.88
C GLN A 90 -12.16 2.83 4.81
N LEU A 91 -12.50 3.13 3.55
CA LEU A 91 -11.61 2.95 2.40
C LEU A 91 -10.30 3.77 2.50
N ALA A 92 -10.34 4.89 3.21
CA ALA A 92 -9.19 5.74 3.42
C ALA A 92 -8.21 5.21 4.49
N CYS A 93 -8.56 4.12 5.19
CA CYS A 93 -7.70 3.52 6.20
C CYS A 93 -6.48 2.84 5.54
N ILE A 94 -5.27 3.25 5.96
CA ILE A 94 -4.00 2.68 5.49
C ILE A 94 -3.47 1.56 6.39
N THR A 95 -4.27 1.09 7.35
CA THR A 95 -3.92 0.01 8.29
C THR A 95 -2.60 0.21 9.05
N CYS A 96 -2.25 1.46 9.38
CA CYS A 96 -1.00 1.80 10.06
C CYS A 96 -0.95 1.45 11.55
N ALA A 97 -2.07 1.06 12.16
CA ALA A 97 -2.22 0.65 13.56
C ALA A 97 -2.01 1.73 14.64
N LEU A 98 -1.68 2.97 14.31
CA LEU A 98 -1.46 4.04 15.28
C LEU A 98 -2.66 4.27 16.22
N CYS A 99 -3.87 4.07 15.73
CA CYS A 99 -5.09 4.17 16.54
C CYS A 99 -5.22 3.03 17.56
N ILE A 100 -4.61 1.86 17.31
CA ILE A 100 -4.56 0.75 18.26
C ILE A 100 -3.69 1.15 19.44
N ASP A 101 -2.46 1.58 19.18
CA ASP A 101 -1.50 1.98 20.23
C ASP A 101 -2.07 3.14 21.08
N ALA A 102 -2.60 4.17 20.42
CA ALA A 102 -3.21 5.31 21.12
C ALA A 102 -4.42 4.92 21.98
N CYS A 103 -5.23 3.96 21.53
CA CYS A 103 -6.35 3.46 22.32
C CYS A 103 -5.88 2.61 23.50
N ASP A 104 -4.93 1.72 23.27
CA ASP A 104 -4.38 0.84 24.31
C ASP A 104 -3.68 1.64 25.42
N ASP A 105 -2.95 2.71 25.08
CA ASP A 105 -2.37 3.63 26.05
C ASP A 105 -3.43 4.30 26.96
N VAL A 106 -4.58 4.64 26.39
CA VAL A 106 -5.70 5.19 27.18
C VAL A 106 -6.34 4.11 28.02
N MET A 107 -6.56 2.90 27.48
CA MET A 107 -7.15 1.77 28.21
C MET A 107 -6.30 1.41 29.43
N ASP A 108 -4.98 1.38 29.30
CA ASP A 108 -4.07 1.14 30.41
C ASP A 108 -4.19 2.20 31.51
N LYS A 109 -4.28 3.49 31.14
CA LYS A 109 -4.43 4.60 32.10
C LYS A 109 -5.74 4.55 32.89
N ILE A 110 -6.81 4.03 32.27
CA ILE A 110 -8.12 3.89 32.92
C ILE A 110 -8.34 2.51 33.55
N GLY A 111 -7.36 1.60 33.48
CA GLY A 111 -7.44 0.27 34.05
C GLY A 111 -8.42 -0.68 33.35
N LYS A 112 -8.75 -0.41 32.08
CA LYS A 112 -9.59 -1.29 31.26
C LYS A 112 -8.74 -2.21 30.35
N PRO A 113 -9.23 -3.38 29.97
CA PRO A 113 -8.47 -4.31 29.14
C PRO A 113 -8.24 -3.72 27.73
N ARG A 114 -7.02 -3.90 27.22
CA ARG A 114 -6.59 -3.49 25.86
C ARG A 114 -7.45 -4.12 24.77
N GLY A 115 -7.24 -3.65 23.52
CA GLY A 115 -7.81 -4.24 22.33
C GLY A 115 -9.25 -3.81 22.06
N LEU A 116 -9.66 -2.61 22.48
CA LEU A 116 -10.93 -2.00 22.07
C LEU A 116 -10.90 -1.65 20.58
N VAL A 117 -9.78 -1.09 20.11
CA VAL A 117 -9.43 -0.96 18.70
C VAL A 117 -8.36 -2.01 18.40
N GLY A 118 -8.48 -2.74 17.31
CA GLY A 118 -7.53 -3.81 17.00
C GLY A 118 -7.74 -4.39 15.61
N TYR A 119 -6.90 -5.36 15.26
CA TYR A 119 -7.13 -6.13 14.05
C TYR A 119 -8.36 -7.02 14.22
N LEU A 120 -9.25 -6.93 13.26
CA LEU A 120 -10.53 -7.63 13.25
C LEU A 120 -10.86 -8.08 11.83
N ALA A 121 -11.33 -9.31 11.67
CA ALA A 121 -11.97 -9.79 10.46
C ALA A 121 -13.48 -9.81 10.67
N LEU A 122 -14.28 -9.53 9.65
CA LEU A 122 -15.73 -9.55 9.74
C LEU A 122 -16.27 -10.92 10.21
N THR A 123 -15.65 -12.02 9.79
CA THR A 123 -16.00 -13.36 10.25
C THR A 123 -15.71 -13.60 11.73
N ASP A 124 -14.73 -12.91 12.30
CA ASP A 124 -14.40 -13.03 13.71
C ASP A 124 -15.25 -12.13 14.59
N GLU A 125 -15.82 -11.06 14.06
CA GLU A 125 -16.74 -10.18 14.79
C GLU A 125 -17.92 -10.95 15.38
N THR A 126 -18.58 -11.78 14.57
CA THR A 126 -19.71 -12.60 15.01
C THR A 126 -19.32 -13.58 16.12
N ARG A 127 -18.11 -14.12 16.05
CA ARG A 127 -17.58 -15.06 17.06
C ARG A 127 -17.21 -14.35 18.35
N GLU A 128 -16.53 -13.21 18.26
CA GLU A 128 -16.17 -12.40 19.43
C GLU A 128 -17.41 -11.86 20.15
N ARG A 129 -18.45 -11.45 19.42
CA ARG A 129 -19.76 -11.07 20.01
C ARG A 129 -20.41 -12.24 20.76
N ALA A 130 -20.18 -13.47 20.32
CA ALA A 130 -20.65 -14.68 21.03
C ALA A 130 -19.70 -15.13 22.16
N GLY A 131 -18.66 -14.36 22.50
CA GLY A 131 -17.68 -14.68 23.55
C GLY A 131 -16.68 -15.78 23.14
N GLN A 132 -16.59 -16.13 21.87
CA GLN A 132 -15.63 -17.12 21.38
C GLN A 132 -14.30 -16.43 20.98
N PRO A 133 -13.16 -17.11 21.13
CA PRO A 133 -11.88 -16.53 20.70
C PRO A 133 -11.84 -16.35 19.17
N PRO A 134 -11.14 -15.31 18.65
CA PRO A 134 -10.95 -15.11 17.23
C PRO A 134 -10.23 -16.31 16.59
N LYS A 135 -10.37 -16.46 15.29
CA LYS A 135 -9.63 -17.48 14.55
C LYS A 135 -8.13 -17.21 14.62
N SER A 136 -7.32 -18.26 14.55
CA SER A 136 -5.86 -18.09 14.45
C SER A 136 -5.49 -17.27 13.21
N VAL A 137 -4.54 -16.34 13.36
CA VAL A 137 -4.02 -15.48 12.27
C VAL A 137 -3.57 -16.32 11.06
N TRP A 138 -2.98 -17.49 11.29
CA TRP A 138 -2.57 -18.40 10.21
C TRP A 138 -3.73 -18.84 9.31
N LYS A 139 -4.95 -19.02 9.86
CA LYS A 139 -6.14 -19.37 9.06
C LYS A 139 -6.58 -18.22 8.15
N HIS A 140 -6.33 -16.96 8.56
CA HIS A 140 -6.60 -15.79 7.72
C HIS A 140 -5.53 -15.60 6.63
N VAL A 141 -4.28 -16.00 6.88
CA VAL A 141 -3.17 -15.89 5.93
C VAL A 141 -3.25 -17.00 4.86
N PHE A 142 -3.40 -18.28 5.28
CA PHE A 142 -3.43 -19.40 4.34
C PHE A 142 -4.84 -19.67 3.78
N ARG A 143 -5.41 -18.67 3.11
CA ARG A 143 -6.66 -18.78 2.37
C ARG A 143 -6.38 -18.97 0.88
N PRO A 144 -7.28 -19.66 0.14
CA PRO A 144 -7.08 -19.86 -1.30
C PRO A 144 -6.84 -18.55 -2.05
N ARG A 145 -7.57 -17.50 -1.69
CA ARG A 145 -7.46 -16.17 -2.30
C ARG A 145 -6.11 -15.50 -2.02
N THR A 146 -5.65 -15.53 -0.76
CA THR A 146 -4.35 -14.99 -0.39
C THR A 146 -3.21 -15.76 -1.04
N VAL A 147 -3.29 -17.09 -1.04
CA VAL A 147 -2.31 -17.96 -1.70
C VAL A 147 -2.24 -17.67 -3.19
N LEU A 148 -3.39 -17.53 -3.88
CA LEU A 148 -3.45 -17.20 -5.30
C LEU A 148 -2.74 -15.86 -5.60
N TYR A 149 -3.05 -14.80 -4.85
CA TYR A 149 -2.44 -13.50 -5.04
C TYR A 149 -0.94 -13.53 -4.77
N THR A 150 -0.53 -14.17 -3.68
CA THR A 150 0.90 -14.29 -3.32
C THR A 150 1.67 -15.06 -4.40
N THR A 151 1.12 -16.16 -4.88
CA THR A 151 1.77 -16.96 -5.95
C THR A 151 1.89 -16.19 -7.24
N LEU A 152 0.86 -15.44 -7.63
CA LEU A 152 0.87 -14.63 -8.84
C LEU A 152 1.93 -13.51 -8.76
N TRP A 153 1.96 -12.77 -7.66
CA TRP A 153 2.95 -11.72 -7.45
C TRP A 153 4.37 -12.25 -7.33
N ALA A 154 4.56 -13.35 -6.60
CA ALA A 154 5.86 -14.02 -6.52
C ALA A 154 6.33 -14.52 -7.88
N GLY A 155 5.44 -15.09 -8.69
CA GLY A 155 5.75 -15.53 -10.05
C GLY A 155 6.22 -14.38 -10.95
N ILE A 156 5.52 -13.24 -10.93
CA ILE A 156 5.94 -12.03 -11.66
C ILE A 156 7.30 -11.53 -11.17
N GLY A 157 7.52 -11.49 -9.85
CA GLY A 157 8.80 -11.07 -9.27
C GLY A 157 9.95 -11.97 -9.68
N ILE A 158 9.76 -13.27 -9.62
CA ILE A 158 10.78 -14.25 -10.06
C ILE A 158 11.06 -14.10 -11.56
N ALA A 159 10.03 -13.98 -12.39
CA ALA A 159 10.20 -13.78 -13.83
C ALA A 159 11.00 -12.51 -14.15
N LEU A 160 10.75 -11.41 -13.45
CA LEU A 160 11.52 -10.17 -13.57
C LEU A 160 12.99 -10.35 -13.17
N ILE A 161 13.24 -11.02 -12.05
CA ILE A 161 14.60 -11.31 -11.58
C ILE A 161 15.34 -12.17 -12.62
N VAL A 162 14.72 -13.25 -13.10
CA VAL A 162 15.30 -14.10 -14.14
C VAL A 162 15.60 -13.29 -15.41
N ALA A 163 14.66 -12.46 -15.87
CA ALA A 163 14.86 -11.61 -17.04
C ALA A 163 16.03 -10.63 -16.88
N LEU A 164 16.21 -10.06 -15.68
CA LEU A 164 17.35 -9.20 -15.38
C LEU A 164 18.69 -9.94 -15.43
N PHE A 165 18.74 -11.15 -14.88
CA PHE A 165 19.96 -11.96 -14.93
C PHE A 165 20.26 -12.54 -16.34
N MET A 166 19.23 -12.76 -17.16
CA MET A 166 19.41 -13.21 -18.55
C MET A 166 19.75 -12.09 -19.52
N ARG A 167 19.63 -10.84 -19.10
CA ARG A 167 19.97 -9.68 -19.94
C ARG A 167 21.47 -9.64 -20.18
N SER A 168 21.88 -9.57 -21.46
CA SER A 168 23.29 -9.36 -21.81
C SER A 168 23.78 -8.02 -21.28
N ALA A 169 24.93 -8.01 -20.61
CA ALA A 169 25.54 -6.79 -20.08
C ALA A 169 26.05 -5.84 -21.18
N ILE A 170 26.26 -6.38 -22.38
CA ILE A 170 26.80 -5.64 -23.52
C ILE A 170 25.86 -5.83 -24.71
N ASP A 171 25.32 -4.72 -25.20
CA ASP A 171 24.48 -4.69 -26.40
C ASP A 171 25.27 -4.01 -27.53
N ILE A 172 25.83 -4.81 -28.42
CA ILE A 172 26.65 -4.31 -29.54
C ILE A 172 25.71 -3.97 -30.68
N ASN A 173 25.50 -2.71 -30.94
CA ASN A 173 24.73 -2.26 -32.09
C ASN A 173 25.67 -1.87 -33.23
N VAL A 174 25.61 -2.65 -34.35
CA VAL A 174 26.41 -2.43 -35.55
C VAL A 174 25.56 -1.71 -36.59
N THR A 175 25.87 -0.45 -36.87
CA THR A 175 25.14 0.34 -37.87
C THR A 175 26.08 0.65 -39.06
N PRO A 176 25.66 0.33 -40.31
CA PRO A 176 26.46 0.71 -41.48
C PRO A 176 26.47 2.23 -41.67
N VAL A 177 27.65 2.79 -41.94
CA VAL A 177 27.76 4.20 -42.30
C VAL A 177 27.23 4.37 -43.72
N ARG A 178 26.20 5.20 -43.89
CA ARG A 178 25.48 5.35 -45.15
C ARG A 178 26.13 6.33 -46.14
N ASN A 179 27.13 7.08 -45.72
CA ASN A 179 27.73 8.11 -46.56
C ASN A 179 29.24 8.21 -46.34
N PRO A 180 30.11 7.65 -47.22
CA PRO A 180 29.79 6.82 -48.38
C PRO A 180 29.39 5.39 -47.98
N GLN A 181 28.53 4.73 -48.77
CA GLN A 181 28.11 3.34 -48.52
C GLN A 181 29.26 2.34 -48.63
N PHE A 182 30.19 2.60 -49.57
CA PHE A 182 31.39 1.83 -49.77
C PHE A 182 32.46 2.72 -50.39
N VAL A 183 33.71 2.33 -50.22
CA VAL A 183 34.87 2.98 -50.86
C VAL A 183 35.60 1.90 -51.62
N THR A 184 35.81 2.14 -52.92
CA THR A 184 36.70 1.30 -53.76
C THR A 184 38.16 1.71 -53.53
N LEU A 185 39.01 0.74 -53.17
CA LEU A 185 40.43 0.96 -53.04
C LEU A 185 41.10 0.86 -54.41
N SER A 186 42.38 1.33 -54.51
CA SER A 186 43.19 1.33 -55.73
C SER A 186 43.45 -0.08 -56.29
N ASP A 187 43.27 -1.12 -55.49
CA ASP A 187 43.40 -2.55 -55.86
C ASP A 187 42.09 -3.16 -56.34
N GLY A 188 40.98 -2.38 -56.43
CA GLY A 188 39.65 -2.83 -56.81
C GLY A 188 38.84 -3.46 -55.67
N SER A 189 39.37 -3.56 -54.48
CA SER A 189 38.63 -4.07 -53.33
C SER A 189 37.65 -3.04 -52.76
N ILE A 190 36.55 -3.53 -52.14
CA ILE A 190 35.49 -2.68 -51.53
C ILE A 190 35.68 -2.67 -50.01
N ARG A 191 35.75 -1.46 -49.43
CA ARG A 191 35.78 -1.26 -47.98
C ARG A 191 34.46 -0.69 -47.48
N ASN A 192 33.81 -1.40 -46.56
CA ASN A 192 32.63 -0.93 -45.83
C ASN A 192 33.01 -0.43 -44.42
N THR A 193 32.38 0.63 -43.98
CA THR A 193 32.59 1.19 -42.65
C THR A 193 31.34 0.97 -41.79
N TYR A 194 31.55 0.52 -40.58
CA TYR A 194 30.49 0.28 -39.60
C TYR A 194 30.78 1.08 -38.31
N ASP A 195 29.75 1.71 -37.77
CA ASP A 195 29.79 2.29 -36.43
C ASP A 195 29.38 1.22 -35.40
N LEU A 196 30.28 0.96 -34.46
CA LEU A 196 30.04 0.10 -33.33
C LEU A 196 29.68 0.97 -32.14
N ARG A 197 28.46 0.78 -31.60
CA ARG A 197 28.03 1.42 -30.34
C ARG A 197 27.94 0.33 -29.28
N LEU A 198 28.69 0.53 -28.23
CA LEU A 198 28.72 -0.28 -27.02
C LEU A 198 27.78 0.30 -25.98
#